data_194232d8babc4bb7ba903465aa78e762
#
_entry.id   194232d8babc4bb7ba903465aa78e762
#
_cell.length_a   1.000
_cell.length_b   1.000
_cell.length_c   1.000
_cell.angle_alpha   90.00
_cell.angle_beta   90.00
_cell.angle_gamma   90.00
#
_symmetry.space_group_name_H-M   'P 1'
#
loop_
_entity.id
_entity.type
_entity.pdbx_description
1 polymer ?
#
loop_
_entity_poly.entity_id
_entity_poly.type
_entity_poly.pdbx_seq_one_letter_code
_entity_poly.pdbx_strand_id
1 'polypeptide(L)'
;QESRGLGDVYKRQPLLLAFIKTGFANTYISLILPTIANVFSVYIFRQFFINLSKELIESAKMDGASHLRIFYSIAFPMARAPLIATTVIIFTLNWNNFVWPLLVTFEENMKTLPVGIAQFSPVTGSYTQEGYALKMAAVSCLAIPSLLLFFFLQKYFITGLSQGSVKG
;
A
#
# COMPACT_ATOMS: atom_id res chain seq x y z
N GLN A 1 22.82 -9.88 2.08
CA GLN A 1 21.77 -8.83 2.03
C GLN A 1 21.85 -7.99 0.74
N GLU A 2 23.00 -7.77 0.15
CA GLU A 2 23.17 -7.04 -1.11
C GLU A 2 22.46 -7.70 -2.31
N SER A 3 22.47 -9.01 -2.39
CA SER A 3 21.83 -9.75 -3.50
C SER A 3 20.30 -9.61 -3.56
N ARG A 4 19.63 -9.33 -2.43
CA ARG A 4 18.17 -9.12 -2.41
C ARG A 4 17.77 -7.76 -3.01
N GLY A 5 18.51 -6.69 -2.70
CA GLY A 5 18.22 -5.36 -3.25
C GLY A 5 18.42 -5.27 -4.75
N LEU A 6 19.49 -5.86 -5.27
CA LEU A 6 19.76 -5.94 -6.71
C LEU A 6 18.69 -6.78 -7.45
N GLY A 7 18.25 -7.91 -6.87
CA GLY A 7 17.20 -8.75 -7.45
C GLY A 7 15.85 -8.02 -7.64
N ASP A 8 15.50 -7.12 -6.72
CA ASP A 8 14.26 -6.35 -6.82
C ASP A 8 14.33 -5.25 -7.90
N VAL A 9 15.51 -4.65 -8.12
CA VAL A 9 15.72 -3.69 -9.22
C VAL A 9 15.64 -4.42 -10.57
N TYR A 10 16.29 -5.56 -10.71
CA TYR A 10 16.25 -6.34 -11.96
C TYR A 10 14.83 -6.81 -12.33
N LYS A 11 14.01 -7.22 -11.35
CA LYS A 11 12.62 -7.60 -11.59
C LYS A 11 11.75 -6.45 -12.09
N ARG A 12 12.10 -5.21 -11.74
CA ARG A 12 11.37 -4.00 -12.14
C ARG A 12 11.79 -3.44 -13.50
N GLN A 13 12.95 -3.87 -14.03
CA GLN A 13 13.45 -3.40 -15.34
C GLN A 13 12.48 -3.67 -16.51
N PRO A 14 11.91 -4.86 -16.68
CA PRO A 14 10.99 -5.11 -17.78
C PRO A 14 9.75 -4.21 -17.70
N LEU A 15 9.25 -3.97 -16.50
CA LEU A 15 8.11 -3.10 -16.26
C LEU A 15 8.45 -1.65 -16.58
N LEU A 16 9.61 -1.16 -16.14
CA LEU A 16 10.12 0.18 -16.46
C LEU A 16 10.23 0.38 -17.98
N LEU A 17 10.83 -0.58 -18.69
CA LEU A 17 10.96 -0.53 -20.14
C LEU A 17 9.60 -0.52 -20.84
N ALA A 18 8.62 -1.24 -20.33
CA ALA A 18 7.26 -1.22 -20.85
C ALA A 18 6.66 0.20 -20.71
N PHE A 19 6.78 0.85 -19.55
CA PHE A 19 6.28 2.21 -19.33
C PHE A 19 7.00 3.25 -20.19
N ILE A 20 8.30 3.11 -20.41
CA ILE A 20 9.07 4.00 -21.30
C ILE A 20 8.61 3.82 -22.74
N LYS A 21 8.49 2.57 -23.23
CA LYS A 21 8.09 2.28 -24.61
C LYS A 21 6.66 2.71 -24.93
N THR A 22 5.75 2.65 -23.96
CA THR A 22 4.35 3.05 -24.14
C THR A 22 4.13 4.55 -23.92
N GLY A 23 5.15 5.32 -23.53
CA GLY A 23 5.04 6.74 -23.24
C GLY A 23 4.34 7.07 -21.92
N PHE A 24 4.11 6.08 -21.06
CA PHE A 24 3.48 6.28 -19.75
C PHE A 24 4.48 6.59 -18.62
N ALA A 25 5.79 6.55 -18.87
CA ALA A 25 6.77 7.04 -17.92
C ALA A 25 6.52 8.52 -17.61
N ASN A 26 6.86 8.95 -16.40
CA ASN A 26 6.64 10.31 -15.89
C ASN A 26 5.16 10.75 -15.92
N THR A 27 4.23 9.81 -15.64
CA THR A 27 2.80 10.07 -15.51
C THR A 27 2.27 9.44 -14.22
N TYR A 28 1.11 9.90 -13.75
CA TYR A 28 0.41 9.26 -12.61
C TYR A 28 0.07 7.78 -12.88
N ILE A 29 -0.12 7.40 -14.13
CA ILE A 29 -0.38 6.00 -14.52
C ILE A 29 0.80 5.11 -14.12
N SER A 30 2.04 5.55 -14.35
CA SER A 30 3.23 4.78 -13.99
C SER A 30 3.40 4.61 -12.48
N LEU A 31 2.90 5.53 -11.68
CA LEU A 31 2.92 5.44 -10.21
C LEU A 31 1.79 4.54 -9.67
N ILE A 32 0.59 4.64 -10.24
CA ILE A 32 -0.62 4.01 -9.70
C ILE A 32 -0.79 2.57 -10.21
N LEU A 33 -0.61 2.34 -11.51
CA LEU A 33 -0.95 1.05 -12.14
C LEU A 33 -0.23 -0.15 -11.52
N PRO A 34 1.08 -0.10 -11.21
CA PRO A 34 1.78 -1.23 -10.58
C PRO A 34 1.32 -1.52 -9.14
N THR A 35 0.69 -0.54 -8.49
CA THR A 35 0.28 -0.66 -7.07
C THR A 35 -1.16 -1.16 -6.90
N ILE A 36 -1.99 -1.10 -7.95
CA ILE A 36 -3.40 -1.54 -7.90
C ILE A 36 -3.51 -3.03 -7.61
N ALA A 37 -2.70 -3.86 -8.27
CA ALA A 37 -2.71 -5.29 -8.10
C ALA A 37 -1.71 -5.72 -7.02
N ASN A 38 -2.16 -5.75 -5.78
CA ASN A 38 -1.32 -6.18 -4.66
C ASN A 38 -1.64 -7.63 -4.27
N VAL A 39 -0.69 -8.54 -4.50
CA VAL A 39 -0.81 -9.98 -4.22
C VAL A 39 -1.11 -10.24 -2.74
N PHE A 40 -0.54 -9.47 -1.83
CA PHE A 40 -0.78 -9.58 -0.40
C PHE A 40 -2.26 -9.32 -0.05
N SER A 41 -2.87 -8.30 -0.66
CA SER A 41 -4.29 -7.99 -0.46
C SER A 41 -5.19 -9.13 -0.93
N VAL A 42 -4.91 -9.64 -2.13
CA VAL A 42 -5.66 -10.77 -2.69
C VAL A 42 -5.56 -11.99 -1.76
N TYR A 43 -4.37 -12.27 -1.22
CA TYR A 43 -4.18 -13.37 -0.29
C TYR A 43 -5.00 -13.19 1.01
N ILE A 44 -4.95 -12.00 1.62
CA ILE A 44 -5.69 -11.71 2.86
C ILE A 44 -7.20 -11.84 2.65
N PHE A 45 -7.74 -11.25 1.58
CA PHE A 45 -9.17 -11.37 1.29
C PHE A 45 -9.58 -12.80 0.96
N ARG A 46 -8.75 -13.53 0.19
CA ARG A 46 -8.99 -14.95 -0.09
C ARG A 46 -9.08 -15.77 1.19
N GLN A 47 -8.13 -15.58 2.11
CA GLN A 47 -8.13 -16.29 3.40
C GLN A 47 -9.37 -15.94 4.22
N PHE A 48 -9.77 -14.68 4.24
CA PHE A 48 -10.97 -14.27 4.94
C PHE A 48 -12.22 -14.93 4.35
N PHE A 49 -12.42 -14.87 3.03
CA PHE A 49 -13.62 -15.41 2.38
C PHE A 49 -13.71 -16.95 2.42
N ILE A 50 -12.59 -17.65 2.41
CA ILE A 50 -12.59 -19.13 2.56
C ILE A 50 -13.03 -19.53 3.96
N ASN A 51 -12.68 -18.76 4.98
CA ASN A 51 -13.05 -19.03 6.37
C ASN A 51 -14.44 -18.47 6.75
N LEU A 52 -15.15 -17.87 5.82
CA LEU A 52 -16.51 -17.42 6.05
C LEU A 52 -17.45 -18.62 6.29
N SER A 53 -18.36 -18.53 7.25
CA SER A 53 -19.28 -19.61 7.56
C SER A 53 -20.12 -19.98 6.31
N LYS A 54 -20.04 -21.27 5.93
CA LYS A 54 -20.84 -21.79 4.82
C LYS A 54 -22.31 -21.75 5.13
N GLU A 55 -22.69 -22.02 6.37
CA GLU A 55 -24.08 -22.00 6.85
C GLU A 55 -24.73 -20.63 6.62
N LEU A 56 -23.99 -19.54 6.84
CA LEU A 56 -24.47 -18.18 6.60
C LEU A 56 -24.76 -17.94 5.11
N ILE A 57 -23.91 -18.45 4.24
CA ILE A 57 -24.06 -18.30 2.79
C ILE A 57 -25.20 -19.16 2.28
N GLU A 58 -25.35 -20.39 2.81
CA GLU A 58 -26.40 -21.33 2.44
C GLU A 58 -27.78 -20.85 2.90
N SER A 59 -27.91 -20.33 4.12
CA SER A 59 -29.17 -19.74 4.60
C SER A 59 -29.62 -18.56 3.73
N ALA A 60 -28.68 -17.67 3.37
CA ALA A 60 -29.00 -16.53 2.49
C ALA A 60 -29.42 -17.00 1.08
N LYS A 61 -28.86 -18.10 0.58
CA LYS A 61 -29.31 -18.71 -0.69
C LYS A 61 -30.71 -19.31 -0.59
N MET A 62 -31.04 -19.96 0.53
CA MET A 62 -32.38 -20.48 0.78
C MET A 62 -33.44 -19.37 0.84
N ASP A 63 -33.05 -18.17 1.32
CA ASP A 63 -33.84 -16.95 1.29
C ASP A 63 -33.93 -16.31 -0.11
N GLY A 64 -33.41 -16.96 -1.15
CA GLY A 64 -33.48 -16.48 -2.53
C GLY A 64 -32.48 -15.33 -2.86
N ALA A 65 -31.47 -15.07 -2.02
CA ALA A 65 -30.50 -14.02 -2.29
C ALA A 65 -29.57 -14.41 -3.45
N SER A 66 -29.41 -13.49 -4.42
CA SER A 66 -28.43 -13.65 -5.50
C SER A 66 -26.99 -13.56 -4.98
N HIS A 67 -26.03 -14.11 -5.72
CA HIS A 67 -24.60 -14.07 -5.34
C HIS A 67 -24.09 -12.64 -5.09
N LEU A 68 -24.51 -11.67 -5.90
CA LEU A 68 -24.13 -10.26 -5.72
C LEU A 68 -24.74 -9.69 -4.45
N ARG A 69 -26.00 -10.02 -4.13
CA ARG A 69 -26.65 -9.59 -2.89
C ARG A 69 -25.93 -10.17 -1.67
N ILE A 70 -25.58 -11.45 -1.68
CA ILE A 70 -24.79 -12.09 -0.62
C ILE A 70 -23.44 -11.37 -0.46
N PHE A 71 -22.76 -11.07 -1.56
CA PHE A 71 -21.47 -10.37 -1.51
C PHE A 71 -21.60 -8.99 -0.86
N TYR A 72 -22.48 -8.11 -1.38
CA TYR A 72 -22.59 -6.73 -0.88
C TYR A 72 -23.25 -6.60 0.50
N SER A 73 -24.23 -7.45 0.80
CA SER A 73 -25.01 -7.32 2.04
C SER A 73 -24.46 -8.14 3.20
N ILE A 74 -23.69 -9.19 2.94
CA ILE A 74 -23.17 -10.09 3.98
C ILE A 74 -21.66 -10.14 3.97
N ALA A 75 -21.03 -10.60 2.90
CA ALA A 75 -19.61 -10.90 2.85
C ALA A 75 -18.74 -9.64 2.96
N PHE A 76 -19.06 -8.58 2.21
CA PHE A 76 -18.30 -7.33 2.19
C PHE A 76 -18.38 -6.56 3.53
N PRO A 77 -19.55 -6.39 4.18
CA PRO A 77 -19.59 -5.79 5.52
C PRO A 77 -18.82 -6.57 6.58
N MET A 78 -18.82 -7.91 6.50
CA MET A 78 -18.04 -8.76 7.40
C MET A 78 -16.53 -8.61 7.16
N ALA A 79 -16.11 -8.29 5.94
CA ALA A 79 -14.72 -8.08 5.57
C ALA A 79 -14.14 -6.71 6.00
N ARG A 80 -14.85 -5.92 6.82
CA ARG A 80 -14.39 -4.58 7.25
C ARG A 80 -13.04 -4.62 7.96
N ALA A 81 -12.82 -5.58 8.86
CA ALA A 81 -11.57 -5.69 9.60
C ALA A 81 -10.36 -5.99 8.67
N PRO A 82 -10.37 -7.04 7.83
CA PRO A 82 -9.30 -7.26 6.87
C PRO A 82 -9.18 -6.12 5.83
N LEU A 83 -10.27 -5.47 5.44
CA LEU A 83 -10.25 -4.31 4.55
C LEU A 83 -9.44 -3.17 5.16
N ILE A 84 -9.73 -2.80 6.40
CA ILE A 84 -9.04 -1.72 7.10
C ILE A 84 -7.56 -2.07 7.30
N ALA A 85 -7.27 -3.29 7.78
CA ALA A 85 -5.89 -3.74 7.98
C ALA A 85 -5.07 -3.69 6.68
N THR A 86 -5.64 -4.21 5.60
CA THR A 86 -5.00 -4.23 4.28
C THR A 86 -4.80 -2.81 3.75
N THR A 87 -5.77 -1.92 3.92
CA THR A 87 -5.68 -0.52 3.50
C THR A 87 -4.53 0.20 4.21
N VAL A 88 -4.38 0.02 5.52
CA VAL A 88 -3.28 0.62 6.30
C VAL A 88 -1.92 0.14 5.78
N ILE A 89 -1.79 -1.16 5.61
CA ILE A 89 -0.52 -1.77 5.16
C ILE A 89 -0.16 -1.27 3.75
N ILE A 90 -1.10 -1.32 2.80
CA ILE A 90 -0.87 -0.90 1.42
C ILE A 90 -0.60 0.60 1.35
N PHE A 91 -1.36 1.42 2.07
CA PHE A 91 -1.11 2.85 2.13
C PHE A 91 0.32 3.12 2.62
N THR A 92 0.72 2.51 3.74
CA THR A 92 2.04 2.73 4.33
C THR A 92 3.17 2.28 3.38
N LEU A 93 3.01 1.13 2.73
CA LEU A 93 3.99 0.63 1.76
C LEU A 93 4.13 1.55 0.54
N ASN A 94 3.01 2.05 -0.01
CA ASN A 94 3.03 2.93 -1.18
C ASN A 94 3.44 4.36 -0.82
N TRP A 95 3.01 4.88 0.32
CA TRP A 95 3.39 6.20 0.81
C TRP A 95 4.90 6.33 1.02
N ASN A 96 5.53 5.30 1.57
CA ASN A 96 6.98 5.25 1.79
C ASN A 96 7.77 4.67 0.60
N ASN A 97 7.10 4.37 -0.52
CA ASN A 97 7.78 3.79 -1.67
C ASN A 97 8.73 4.81 -2.31
N PHE A 98 9.99 4.44 -2.39
CA PHE A 98 11.05 5.29 -2.93
C PHE A 98 11.55 4.79 -4.28
N VAL A 99 11.86 3.49 -4.38
CA VAL A 99 12.59 2.93 -5.53
C VAL A 99 11.81 3.04 -6.82
N TRP A 100 10.52 2.68 -6.81
CA TRP A 100 9.73 2.71 -8.03
C TRP A 100 9.48 4.14 -8.53
N PRO A 101 9.01 5.08 -7.70
CA PRO A 101 8.88 6.48 -8.12
C PRO A 101 10.20 7.09 -8.63
N LEU A 102 11.32 6.78 -7.99
CA LEU A 102 12.65 7.26 -8.44
C LEU A 102 12.97 6.82 -9.87
N LEU A 103 12.52 5.63 -10.26
CA LEU A 103 12.79 5.08 -11.60
C LEU A 103 11.86 5.63 -12.69
N VAL A 104 10.63 6.02 -12.34
CA VAL A 104 9.60 6.38 -13.33
C VAL A 104 9.26 7.86 -13.39
N THR A 105 9.73 8.69 -12.43
CA THR A 105 9.47 10.13 -12.42
C THR A 105 10.75 10.92 -12.67
N PHE A 106 10.71 11.77 -13.71
CA PHE A 106 11.87 12.56 -14.13
C PHE A 106 11.66 14.06 -13.88
N GLU A 107 10.43 14.55 -13.93
CA GLU A 107 10.09 15.95 -13.69
C GLU A 107 9.89 16.24 -12.20
N GLU A 108 10.28 17.45 -11.76
CA GLU A 108 10.18 17.88 -10.37
C GLU A 108 8.77 17.81 -9.80
N ASN A 109 7.77 18.17 -10.60
CA ASN A 109 6.34 18.19 -10.25
C ASN A 109 5.73 16.77 -10.10
N MET A 110 6.41 15.75 -10.62
CA MET A 110 5.97 14.34 -10.55
C MET A 110 6.66 13.55 -9.45
N LYS A 111 7.68 14.11 -8.81
CA LYS A 111 8.42 13.43 -7.75
C LYS A 111 7.55 13.24 -6.52
N THR A 112 7.58 12.03 -5.97
CA THR A 112 6.96 11.76 -4.67
C THR A 112 7.80 12.33 -3.53
N LEU A 113 7.19 12.57 -2.37
CA LEU A 113 7.88 13.14 -1.22
C LEU A 113 9.15 12.37 -0.82
N PRO A 114 9.17 11.02 -0.75
CA PRO A 114 10.41 10.27 -0.48
C PRO A 114 11.53 10.54 -1.49
N VAL A 115 11.19 10.66 -2.77
CA VAL A 115 12.15 10.96 -3.84
C VAL A 115 12.69 12.39 -3.69
N GLY A 116 11.80 13.36 -3.46
CA GLY A 116 12.18 14.74 -3.23
C GLY A 116 13.12 14.91 -2.02
N ILE A 117 12.82 14.25 -0.90
CA ILE A 117 13.67 14.27 0.31
C ILE A 117 15.06 13.69 0.02
N ALA A 118 15.14 12.60 -0.73
CA ALA A 118 16.42 11.97 -1.05
C ALA A 118 17.30 12.87 -1.95
N GLN A 119 16.69 13.56 -2.91
CA GLN A 119 17.37 14.47 -3.82
C GLN A 119 17.75 15.81 -3.17
N PHE A 120 17.06 16.18 -2.11
CA PHE A 120 17.37 17.35 -1.30
C PHE A 120 18.67 17.22 -0.49
N SER A 121 19.44 16.15 -0.68
CA SER A 121 20.76 16.00 -0.09
C SER A 121 21.73 16.92 -0.84
N PRO A 122 22.42 17.86 -0.16
CA PRO A 122 23.37 18.73 -0.84
C PRO A 122 24.48 17.88 -1.47
N VAL A 123 24.53 17.90 -2.79
CA VAL A 123 25.55 17.20 -3.61
C VAL A 123 26.95 17.75 -3.35
N THR A 124 27.04 18.90 -2.71
CA THR A 124 28.28 19.65 -2.46
C THR A 124 28.73 19.57 -1.00
N GLY A 125 28.94 18.40 -0.43
CA GLY A 125 29.77 18.20 0.77
C GLY A 125 29.62 19.15 2.00
N SER A 126 28.95 20.26 1.87
CA SER A 126 28.65 21.24 2.92
C SER A 126 27.23 21.03 3.41
N TYR A 127 27.07 20.22 4.44
CA TYR A 127 25.82 20.20 5.22
C TYR A 127 25.72 21.53 5.94
N THR A 128 25.08 22.52 5.32
CA THR A 128 24.68 23.72 6.04
C THR A 128 23.64 23.30 7.07
N GLN A 129 23.69 23.88 8.26
CA GLN A 129 22.76 23.58 9.34
C GLN A 129 21.28 23.78 8.89
N GLU A 130 21.05 24.76 8.01
CA GLU A 130 19.75 25.05 7.40
C GLU A 130 19.26 23.92 6.48
N GLY A 131 20.11 23.37 5.64
CA GLY A 131 19.78 22.25 4.75
C GLY A 131 19.44 20.99 5.52
N TYR A 132 20.14 20.73 6.63
CA TYR A 132 19.82 19.60 7.51
C TYR A 132 18.47 19.78 8.22
N ALA A 133 18.20 20.98 8.75
CA ALA A 133 16.93 21.29 9.41
C ALA A 133 15.74 21.14 8.46
N LEU A 134 15.87 21.64 7.21
CA LEU A 134 14.83 21.50 6.20
C LEU A 134 14.58 20.04 5.81
N LYS A 135 15.64 19.24 5.67
CA LYS A 135 15.53 17.80 5.42
C LYS A 135 14.80 17.07 6.55
N MET A 136 15.13 17.39 7.81
CA MET A 136 14.45 16.81 8.98
C MET A 136 12.98 17.21 9.04
N ALA A 137 12.64 18.46 8.72
CA ALA A 137 11.26 18.90 8.60
C ALA A 137 10.49 18.11 7.53
N ALA A 138 11.07 17.92 6.36
CA ALA A 138 10.46 17.14 5.28
C ALA A 138 10.26 15.65 5.65
N VAL A 139 11.23 15.03 6.35
CA VAL A 139 11.08 13.67 6.89
C VAL A 139 9.96 13.60 7.94
N SER A 140 9.84 14.63 8.78
CA SER A 140 8.74 14.72 9.75
C SER A 140 7.39 14.81 9.06
N CYS A 141 7.27 15.61 8.00
CA CYS A 141 6.06 15.67 7.16
C CYS A 141 5.73 14.32 6.52
N LEU A 142 6.73 13.55 6.10
CA LEU A 142 6.53 12.20 5.55
C LEU A 142 5.95 11.23 6.58
N ALA A 143 6.32 11.37 7.86
CA ALA A 143 5.83 10.50 8.93
C ALA A 143 4.36 10.78 9.32
N ILE A 144 3.89 12.03 9.20
CA ILE A 144 2.57 12.46 9.67
C ILE A 144 1.41 11.62 9.11
N PRO A 145 1.25 11.40 7.79
CA PRO A 145 0.11 10.65 7.26
C PRO A 145 0.07 9.19 7.76
N SER A 146 1.23 8.54 7.87
CA SER A 146 1.31 7.18 8.39
C SER A 146 0.93 7.10 9.87
N LEU A 147 1.37 8.07 10.68
CA LEU A 147 1.02 8.16 12.10
C LEU A 147 -0.48 8.45 12.28
N LEU A 148 -1.03 9.41 11.55
CA LEU A 148 -2.46 9.73 11.59
C LEU A 148 -3.30 8.51 11.23
N LEU A 149 -2.95 7.83 10.15
CA LEU A 149 -3.67 6.64 9.71
C LEU A 149 -3.61 5.53 10.77
N PHE A 150 -2.44 5.33 11.41
CA PHE A 150 -2.30 4.38 12.50
C PHE A 150 -3.19 4.77 13.71
N PHE A 151 -3.16 6.03 14.15
CA PHE A 151 -3.97 6.50 15.29
C PHE A 151 -5.47 6.33 15.07
N PHE A 152 -5.97 6.63 13.87
CA PHE A 152 -7.38 6.47 13.56
C PHE A 152 -7.83 5.01 13.45
N LEU A 153 -6.95 4.14 12.96
CA LEU A 153 -7.32 2.77 12.61
C LEU A 153 -6.83 1.70 13.60
N GLN A 154 -6.00 2.04 14.59
CA GLN A 154 -5.48 1.12 15.61
C GLN A 154 -6.58 0.33 16.33
N LYS A 155 -7.74 0.95 16.60
CA LYS A 155 -8.88 0.29 17.24
C LYS A 155 -9.43 -0.90 16.46
N TYR A 156 -9.35 -0.87 15.14
CA TYR A 156 -9.81 -1.96 14.28
C TYR A 156 -8.81 -3.12 14.22
N PHE A 157 -7.53 -2.86 14.43
CA PHE A 157 -6.50 -3.91 14.56
C PHE A 157 -6.70 -4.76 15.80
N ILE A 158 -7.00 -4.14 16.93
CA ILE A 158 -7.19 -4.83 18.22
C ILE A 158 -8.41 -5.75 18.15
N THR A 159 -9.50 -5.28 17.54
CA THR A 159 -10.74 -6.06 17.41
C THR A 159 -10.59 -7.25 16.45
N GLY A 160 -9.82 -7.10 15.37
CA GLY A 160 -9.58 -8.19 14.40
C GLY A 160 -8.68 -9.32 14.94
N LEU A 161 -7.73 -9.00 15.82
CA LEU A 161 -6.84 -9.99 16.42
C LEU A 161 -7.53 -10.77 17.55
N SER A 162 -8.46 -10.15 18.29
CA SER A 162 -9.16 -10.80 19.40
C SER A 162 -10.19 -11.83 18.93
N GLN A 163 -10.75 -11.71 17.72
CA GLN A 163 -11.66 -12.70 17.17
C GLN A 163 -10.97 -13.97 16.67
N GLY A 164 -9.66 -13.93 16.43
CA GLY A 164 -8.86 -15.09 16.03
C GLY A 164 -8.33 -15.93 17.18
N SER A 165 -8.34 -15.41 18.43
CA SER A 165 -7.75 -16.08 19.58
C SER A 165 -8.75 -16.82 20.48
N VAL A 166 -10.04 -16.79 20.16
CA VAL A 166 -11.08 -17.51 20.92
C VAL A 166 -11.51 -18.77 20.16
N LYS A 167 -10.58 -19.64 19.86
CA LYS A 167 -10.79 -21.07 19.57
C LYS A 167 -9.72 -21.86 20.32
N GLY A 168 -9.89 -21.97 21.59
CA GLY A 168 -9.25 -22.91 22.48
C GLY A 168 -10.30 -23.59 23.30
#